data_79370b3001397f2f08748e3cb56ce3f3
#
_entry.id   79370b3001397f2f08748e3cb56ce3f3
#
_cell.length_a   1.000
_cell.length_b   1.000
_cell.length_c   1.000
_cell.angle_alpha   90.00
_cell.angle_beta   90.00
_cell.angle_gamma   90.00
#
_symmetry.space_group_name_H-M   'P 1'
#
loop_
_entity.id
_entity.type
_entity.pdbx_description
1 polymer ?
#
loop_
_entity_poly.entity_id
_entity_poly.type
_entity_poly.pdbx_seq_one_letter_code
_entity_poly.pdbx_strand_id
1 'polypeptide(L)'
;MLSNQQQALVQAIQQLDLDQVQRLLAEGLDPNFIDPEQGPPVSILCDGLFAWWEKICEAYEADKPFTEAEKQQELQVYLHILDALIQAKANLHLWDSEEFYGPLWDAASSACVPVVQRLLDEKVDPNTRDEENLTILTSISQLFFDCDFDEIDWSQSLTEERETLELLRKHGAKMSKE
;
A
#
# COMPACT_ATOMS: atom_id res chain seq x y z
N MET A 1 12.49 -6.71 20.64
CA MET A 1 13.59 -7.19 19.76
C MET A 1 13.03 -8.36 18.97
N LEU A 2 13.08 -8.29 17.66
CA LEU A 2 12.58 -9.36 16.79
C LEU A 2 13.43 -10.64 16.91
N SER A 3 12.81 -11.80 16.71
CA SER A 3 13.50 -13.08 16.52
C SER A 3 14.28 -13.08 15.20
N ASN A 4 15.25 -14.00 15.05
CA ASN A 4 16.00 -14.13 13.78
C ASN A 4 15.08 -14.43 12.58
N GLN A 5 14.00 -15.20 12.77
CA GLN A 5 13.04 -15.51 11.71
C GLN A 5 12.20 -14.28 11.33
N GLN A 6 11.79 -13.46 12.31
CA GLN A 6 11.08 -12.21 12.04
C GLN A 6 11.98 -11.22 11.28
N GLN A 7 13.23 -11.05 11.68
CA GLN A 7 14.21 -10.24 10.95
C GLN A 7 14.42 -10.75 9.53
N ALA A 8 14.51 -12.06 9.34
CA ALA A 8 14.63 -12.66 8.01
C ALA A 8 13.40 -12.41 7.15
N LEU A 9 12.17 -12.41 7.72
CA LEU A 9 10.96 -12.07 6.99
C LEU A 9 10.95 -10.60 6.55
N VAL A 10 11.30 -9.67 7.45
CA VAL A 10 11.43 -8.25 7.12
C VAL A 10 12.40 -8.04 5.95
N GLN A 11 13.60 -8.64 6.03
CA GLN A 11 14.59 -8.54 4.95
C GLN A 11 14.09 -9.14 3.63
N ALA A 12 13.41 -10.30 3.68
CA ALA A 12 12.87 -10.94 2.50
C ALA A 12 11.80 -10.07 1.82
N ILE A 13 10.93 -9.41 2.59
CA ILE A 13 9.91 -8.47 2.08
C ILE A 13 10.59 -7.27 1.42
N GLN A 14 11.55 -6.64 2.08
CA GLN A 14 12.28 -5.49 1.54
C GLN A 14 13.05 -5.80 0.24
N GLN A 15 13.55 -7.04 0.14
CA GLN A 15 14.27 -7.53 -1.04
C GLN A 15 13.34 -8.08 -2.12
N LEU A 16 12.02 -8.13 -1.86
CA LEU A 16 11.00 -8.75 -2.70
C LEU A 16 11.34 -10.22 -3.03
N ASP A 17 11.97 -10.92 -2.07
CA ASP A 17 12.31 -12.36 -2.18
C ASP A 17 11.10 -13.21 -1.82
N LEU A 18 10.23 -13.45 -2.81
CA LEU A 18 9.00 -14.22 -2.67
C LEU A 18 9.26 -15.65 -2.14
N ASP A 19 10.31 -16.30 -2.63
CA ASP A 19 10.62 -17.68 -2.25
C ASP A 19 10.98 -17.77 -0.76
N GLN A 20 11.78 -16.82 -0.27
CA GLN A 20 12.13 -16.72 1.14
C GLN A 20 10.92 -16.38 2.01
N VAL A 21 10.05 -15.44 1.59
CA VAL A 21 8.81 -15.10 2.28
C VAL A 21 7.94 -16.35 2.42
N GLN A 22 7.67 -17.03 1.32
CA GLN A 22 6.82 -18.24 1.31
C GLN A 22 7.42 -19.34 2.19
N ARG A 23 8.73 -19.55 2.17
CA ARG A 23 9.39 -20.54 3.00
C ARG A 23 9.21 -20.25 4.49
N LEU A 24 9.49 -19.03 4.93
CA LEU A 24 9.37 -18.63 6.34
C LEU A 24 7.93 -18.78 6.85
N LEU A 25 6.94 -18.37 6.04
CA LEU A 25 5.52 -18.50 6.39
C LEU A 25 5.09 -19.98 6.41
N ALA A 26 5.58 -20.81 5.49
CA ALA A 26 5.32 -22.27 5.48
C ALA A 26 5.95 -23.02 6.65
N GLU A 27 7.05 -22.51 7.21
CA GLU A 27 7.66 -23.01 8.44
C GLU A 27 6.86 -22.65 9.71
N GLY A 28 5.76 -21.89 9.56
CA GLY A 28 4.83 -21.52 10.63
C GLY A 28 5.18 -20.20 11.32
N LEU A 29 6.01 -19.35 10.71
CA LEU A 29 6.24 -18.00 11.23
C LEU A 29 4.94 -17.19 11.19
N ASP A 30 4.53 -16.68 12.35
CA ASP A 30 3.39 -15.76 12.46
C ASP A 30 3.78 -14.38 11.90
N PRO A 31 3.09 -13.86 10.87
CA PRO A 31 3.35 -12.54 10.31
C PRO A 31 2.80 -11.38 11.15
N ASN A 32 2.15 -11.67 12.28
CA ASN A 32 1.48 -10.68 13.12
C ASN A 32 2.42 -10.14 14.23
N PHE A 33 3.51 -9.55 13.82
CA PHE A 33 4.41 -8.81 14.72
C PHE A 33 4.62 -7.38 14.19
N ILE A 34 5.13 -6.51 15.05
CA ILE A 34 5.48 -5.12 14.69
C ILE A 34 6.99 -4.99 14.80
N ASP A 35 7.64 -4.63 13.71
CA ASP A 35 9.02 -4.15 13.75
C ASP A 35 9.03 -2.74 14.33
N PRO A 36 9.88 -2.44 15.36
CA PRO A 36 9.86 -1.14 16.01
C PRO A 36 10.24 0.04 15.12
N GLU A 37 10.93 -0.22 14.01
CA GLU A 37 11.42 0.83 13.09
C GLU A 37 10.60 0.91 11.80
N GLN A 38 9.86 -0.17 11.45
CA GLN A 38 9.25 -0.31 10.12
C GLN A 38 7.78 -0.75 10.15
N GLY A 39 7.23 -1.07 11.31
CA GLY A 39 5.84 -1.51 11.44
C GLY A 39 5.60 -3.00 11.13
N PRO A 40 4.37 -3.38 10.86
CA PRO A 40 4.01 -4.76 10.57
C PRO A 40 4.42 -5.19 9.15
N PRO A 41 4.66 -6.50 8.89
CA PRO A 41 5.11 -7.03 7.59
C PRO A 41 4.30 -6.56 6.38
N VAL A 42 2.99 -6.39 6.52
CA VAL A 42 2.13 -5.90 5.41
C VAL A 42 2.39 -4.43 5.11
N SER A 43 2.57 -3.59 6.14
CA SER A 43 2.93 -2.17 5.94
C SER A 43 4.32 -2.03 5.35
N ILE A 44 5.31 -2.82 5.80
CA ILE A 44 6.66 -2.84 5.20
C ILE A 44 6.59 -3.14 3.69
N LEU A 45 5.73 -4.09 3.29
CA LEU A 45 5.52 -4.39 1.87
C LEU A 45 4.92 -3.20 1.13
N CYS A 46 3.87 -2.58 1.68
CA CYS A 46 3.15 -1.48 1.04
C CYS A 46 3.97 -0.20 0.99
N ASP A 47 4.78 0.10 2.03
CA ASP A 47 5.74 1.20 2.03
C ASP A 47 6.76 1.09 0.88
N GLY A 48 7.18 -0.13 0.54
CA GLY A 48 8.05 -0.39 -0.61
C GLY A 48 7.46 0.04 -1.96
N LEU A 49 6.14 0.23 -2.07
CA LEU A 49 5.48 0.72 -3.28
C LEU A 49 5.81 2.19 -3.59
N PHE A 50 6.24 2.96 -2.60
CA PHE A 50 6.62 4.35 -2.83
C PHE A 50 7.77 4.46 -3.83
N ALA A 51 8.80 3.63 -3.71
CA ALA A 51 9.91 3.60 -4.67
C ALA A 51 9.47 3.16 -6.09
N TRP A 52 8.45 2.30 -6.19
CA TRP A 52 7.83 1.98 -7.48
C TRP A 52 7.10 3.18 -8.06
N TRP A 53 6.33 3.91 -7.24
CA TRP A 53 5.59 5.10 -7.67
C TRP A 53 6.53 6.23 -8.12
N GLU A 54 7.63 6.48 -7.41
CA GLU A 54 8.66 7.45 -7.85
C GLU A 54 9.18 7.15 -9.27
N LYS A 55 9.47 5.88 -9.59
CA LYS A 55 9.89 5.50 -10.94
C LYS A 55 8.80 5.80 -12.00
N ILE A 56 7.52 5.58 -11.64
CA ILE A 56 6.40 5.89 -12.56
C ILE A 56 6.34 7.39 -12.83
N CYS A 57 6.43 8.22 -11.78
CA CYS A 57 6.44 9.68 -11.91
C CYS A 57 7.63 10.17 -12.74
N GLU A 58 8.84 9.69 -12.47
CA GLU A 58 10.04 10.02 -13.24
C GLU A 58 9.91 9.65 -14.74
N ALA A 59 9.27 8.51 -15.02
CA ALA A 59 9.04 8.08 -16.41
C ALA A 59 8.03 8.98 -17.13
N TYR A 60 6.99 9.45 -16.44
CA TYR A 60 6.06 10.45 -16.99
C TYR A 60 6.75 11.80 -17.25
N GLU A 61 7.56 12.28 -16.30
CA GLU A 61 8.33 13.52 -16.46
C GLU A 61 9.33 13.45 -17.62
N ALA A 62 9.90 12.27 -17.84
CA ALA A 62 10.82 12.02 -18.96
C ALA A 62 10.12 11.81 -20.33
N ASP A 63 8.79 11.91 -20.39
CA ASP A 63 7.95 11.60 -21.57
C ASP A 63 8.17 10.17 -22.12
N LYS A 64 8.40 9.22 -21.19
CA LYS A 64 8.61 7.78 -21.45
C LYS A 64 7.85 6.91 -20.46
N PRO A 65 6.52 7.06 -20.38
CA PRO A 65 5.75 6.30 -19.39
C PRO A 65 5.86 4.79 -19.64
N PHE A 66 5.86 4.04 -18.55
CA PHE A 66 5.77 2.59 -18.61
C PHE A 66 4.47 2.13 -19.27
N THR A 67 4.55 1.07 -20.05
CA THR A 67 3.36 0.39 -20.55
C THR A 67 2.65 -0.34 -19.39
N GLU A 68 1.35 -0.61 -19.54
CA GLU A 68 0.59 -1.38 -18.55
C GLU A 68 1.21 -2.77 -18.28
N ALA A 69 1.79 -3.40 -19.29
CA ALA A 69 2.46 -4.69 -19.13
C ALA A 69 3.72 -4.59 -18.25
N GLU A 70 4.51 -3.54 -18.41
CA GLU A 70 5.71 -3.30 -17.59
C GLU A 70 5.32 -2.98 -16.14
N LYS A 71 4.32 -2.11 -15.92
CA LYS A 71 3.79 -1.83 -14.57
C LYS A 71 3.29 -3.11 -13.89
N GLN A 72 2.50 -3.92 -14.59
CA GLN A 72 2.00 -5.18 -14.05
C GLN A 72 3.11 -6.16 -13.72
N GLN A 73 4.14 -6.25 -14.55
CA GLN A 73 5.27 -7.15 -14.31
C GLN A 73 6.03 -6.78 -13.02
N GLU A 74 6.29 -5.50 -12.79
CA GLU A 74 6.94 -5.06 -11.56
C GLU A 74 6.06 -5.27 -10.33
N LEU A 75 4.75 -5.04 -10.43
CA LEU A 75 3.81 -5.20 -9.32
C LEU A 75 3.48 -6.66 -8.97
N GLN A 76 3.72 -7.62 -9.85
CA GLN A 76 3.37 -9.01 -9.60
C GLN A 76 4.03 -9.57 -8.33
N VAL A 77 5.28 -9.24 -8.09
CA VAL A 77 5.99 -9.73 -6.90
C VAL A 77 5.37 -9.17 -5.62
N TYR A 78 4.97 -7.89 -5.60
CA TYR A 78 4.27 -7.29 -4.45
C TYR A 78 2.94 -7.99 -4.18
N LEU A 79 2.14 -8.24 -5.21
CA LEU A 79 0.86 -8.95 -5.09
C LEU A 79 1.05 -10.39 -4.60
N HIS A 80 2.04 -11.11 -5.10
CA HIS A 80 2.31 -12.47 -4.65
C HIS A 80 2.78 -12.54 -3.19
N ILE A 81 3.61 -11.57 -2.75
CA ILE A 81 4.02 -11.47 -1.34
C ILE A 81 2.81 -11.10 -0.47
N LEU A 82 1.98 -10.15 -0.90
CA LEU A 82 0.74 -9.79 -0.19
C LEU A 82 -0.18 -11.01 -0.05
N ASP A 83 -0.39 -11.77 -1.11
CA ASP A 83 -1.19 -12.99 -1.09
C ASP A 83 -0.61 -14.06 -0.13
N ALA A 84 0.71 -14.21 -0.10
CA ALA A 84 1.36 -15.14 0.83
C ALA A 84 1.15 -14.70 2.30
N LEU A 85 1.26 -13.41 2.61
CA LEU A 85 0.97 -12.85 3.93
C LEU A 85 -0.50 -13.04 4.30
N ILE A 86 -1.44 -12.78 3.40
CA ILE A 86 -2.89 -12.99 3.60
C ILE A 86 -3.19 -14.47 3.87
N GLN A 87 -2.62 -15.39 3.08
CA GLN A 87 -2.78 -16.83 3.30
C GLN A 87 -2.24 -17.28 4.67
N ALA A 88 -1.16 -16.67 5.13
CA ALA A 88 -0.60 -16.89 6.48
C ALA A 88 -1.38 -16.17 7.58
N LYS A 89 -2.55 -15.56 7.28
CA LYS A 89 -3.41 -14.84 8.23
C LYS A 89 -2.78 -13.58 8.81
N ALA A 90 -2.02 -12.85 8.01
CA ALA A 90 -1.58 -11.52 8.38
C ALA A 90 -2.79 -10.63 8.70
N ASN A 91 -2.72 -9.92 9.80
CA ASN A 91 -3.71 -8.93 10.18
C ASN A 91 -3.48 -7.63 9.40
N LEU A 92 -4.34 -7.37 8.43
CA LEU A 92 -4.25 -6.20 7.55
C LEU A 92 -4.68 -4.89 8.26
N HIS A 93 -5.14 -4.99 9.50
CA HIS A 93 -5.49 -3.86 10.38
C HIS A 93 -4.45 -3.67 11.50
N LEU A 94 -3.34 -4.40 11.44
CA LEU A 94 -2.27 -4.26 12.41
C LEU A 94 -1.37 -3.10 11.96
N TRP A 95 -1.44 -1.98 12.67
CA TRP A 95 -0.51 -0.85 12.53
C TRP A 95 -0.34 -0.16 13.89
N ASP A 96 0.73 0.59 14.04
CA ASP A 96 0.92 1.49 15.18
C ASP A 96 0.43 2.87 14.77
N SER A 97 -0.63 3.34 15.40
CA SER A 97 -1.30 4.60 15.05
C SER A 97 -0.44 5.85 15.33
N GLU A 98 0.66 5.71 16.07
CA GLU A 98 1.53 6.85 16.39
C GLU A 98 2.63 7.06 15.33
N GLU A 99 2.99 6.03 14.54
CA GLU A 99 4.11 6.09 13.61
C GLU A 99 3.77 5.61 12.18
N PHE A 100 2.67 4.86 11.98
CA PHE A 100 2.36 4.20 10.71
C PHE A 100 0.90 4.38 10.30
N TYR A 101 0.69 4.80 9.07
CA TYR A 101 -0.65 5.03 8.51
C TYR A 101 -1.41 3.75 8.11
N GLY A 102 -0.72 2.62 8.03
CA GLY A 102 -1.28 1.32 7.67
C GLY A 102 -1.30 1.02 6.16
N PRO A 103 -1.41 -0.28 5.80
CA PRO A 103 -1.13 -0.77 4.46
C PRO A 103 -2.02 -0.19 3.36
N LEU A 104 -3.27 0.15 3.66
CA LEU A 104 -4.15 0.74 2.66
C LEU A 104 -3.77 2.19 2.32
N TRP A 105 -3.33 2.96 3.33
CA TRP A 105 -2.83 4.31 3.11
C TRP A 105 -1.52 4.28 2.31
N ASP A 106 -0.57 3.42 2.68
CA ASP A 106 0.72 3.26 2.00
C ASP A 106 0.53 2.89 0.51
N ALA A 107 -0.35 1.91 0.24
CA ALA A 107 -0.68 1.53 -1.12
C ALA A 107 -1.40 2.63 -1.93
N ALA A 108 -2.30 3.38 -1.27
CA ALA A 108 -3.04 4.46 -1.90
C ALA A 108 -2.16 5.68 -2.18
N SER A 109 -1.25 6.07 -1.26
CA SER A 109 -0.31 7.16 -1.44
C SER A 109 0.71 6.91 -2.57
N SER A 110 0.92 5.64 -2.89
CA SER A 110 1.74 5.18 -4.02
C SER A 110 0.93 4.95 -5.31
N ALA A 111 -0.32 5.41 -5.36
CA ALA A 111 -1.24 5.23 -6.49
C ALA A 111 -1.27 3.78 -7.04
N CYS A 112 -1.02 2.78 -6.18
CA CYS A 112 -0.90 1.38 -6.58
C CYS A 112 -2.26 0.69 -6.61
N VAL A 113 -3.05 0.95 -7.67
CA VAL A 113 -4.42 0.45 -7.85
C VAL A 113 -4.58 -1.05 -7.59
N PRO A 114 -3.72 -1.96 -8.11
CA PRO A 114 -3.88 -3.40 -7.86
C PRO A 114 -3.74 -3.81 -6.40
N VAL A 115 -2.82 -3.19 -5.65
CA VAL A 115 -2.63 -3.49 -4.22
C VAL A 115 -3.77 -2.88 -3.40
N VAL A 116 -4.19 -1.65 -3.71
CA VAL A 116 -5.38 -1.02 -3.09
C VAL A 116 -6.62 -1.89 -3.30
N GLN A 117 -6.88 -2.36 -4.53
CA GLN A 117 -8.00 -3.26 -4.81
C GLN A 117 -7.91 -4.54 -3.97
N ARG A 118 -6.71 -5.16 -3.90
CA ARG A 118 -6.51 -6.40 -3.16
C ARG A 118 -6.79 -6.26 -1.67
N LEU A 119 -6.35 -5.14 -1.06
CA LEU A 119 -6.63 -4.83 0.35
C LEU A 119 -8.12 -4.56 0.60
N LEU A 120 -8.78 -3.84 -0.29
CA LEU A 120 -10.23 -3.57 -0.21
C LEU A 120 -11.06 -4.84 -0.38
N ASP A 121 -10.63 -5.80 -1.21
CA ASP A 121 -11.29 -7.10 -1.35
C ASP A 121 -11.24 -7.92 -0.05
N GLU A 122 -10.18 -7.77 0.75
CA GLU A 122 -10.04 -8.34 2.09
C GLU A 122 -10.78 -7.53 3.17
N LYS A 123 -11.57 -6.52 2.77
CA LYS A 123 -12.39 -5.70 3.66
C LYS A 123 -11.61 -4.81 4.63
N VAL A 124 -10.42 -4.38 4.24
CA VAL A 124 -9.75 -3.30 4.96
C VAL A 124 -10.64 -2.06 4.91
N ASP A 125 -10.86 -1.43 6.07
CA ASP A 125 -11.76 -0.28 6.19
C ASP A 125 -11.15 0.96 5.50
N PRO A 126 -11.79 1.50 4.44
CA PRO A 126 -11.30 2.68 3.75
C PRO A 126 -11.56 4.00 4.52
N ASN A 127 -12.19 3.92 5.70
CA ASN A 127 -12.53 5.08 6.52
C ASN A 127 -11.68 5.17 7.80
N THR A 128 -10.59 4.44 7.88
CA THR A 128 -9.58 4.64 8.93
C THR A 128 -9.08 6.07 8.89
N ARG A 129 -8.70 6.61 10.06
CA ARG A 129 -8.27 8.00 10.21
C ARG A 129 -6.83 8.06 10.67
N ASP A 130 -6.10 9.04 10.18
CA ASP A 130 -4.76 9.36 10.61
C ASP A 130 -4.75 10.23 11.91
N GLU A 131 -3.57 10.67 12.34
CA GLU A 131 -3.39 11.49 13.53
C GLU A 131 -4.08 12.86 13.43
N GLU A 132 -4.22 13.41 12.22
CA GLU A 132 -4.93 14.65 11.95
C GLU A 132 -6.44 14.45 11.85
N ASN A 133 -6.91 13.22 12.14
CA ASN A 133 -8.32 12.81 12.03
C ASN A 133 -8.87 12.89 10.60
N LEU A 134 -7.99 12.81 9.60
CA LEU A 134 -8.36 12.74 8.19
C LEU A 134 -8.62 11.29 7.77
N THR A 135 -9.60 11.09 6.92
CA THR A 135 -9.83 9.79 6.26
C THR A 135 -8.83 9.58 5.13
N ILE A 136 -8.60 8.33 4.74
CA ILE A 136 -7.70 7.99 3.63
C ILE A 136 -8.06 8.79 2.36
N LEU A 137 -9.35 8.90 2.02
CA LEU A 137 -9.78 9.65 0.84
C LEU A 137 -9.39 11.12 0.91
N THR A 138 -9.53 11.76 2.07
CA THR A 138 -9.12 13.15 2.26
C THR A 138 -7.61 13.31 2.17
N SER A 139 -6.86 12.49 2.93
CA SER A 139 -5.39 12.58 2.96
C SER A 139 -4.78 12.36 1.57
N ILE A 140 -5.25 11.35 0.82
CA ILE A 140 -4.70 11.06 -0.51
C ILE A 140 -5.12 12.10 -1.55
N SER A 141 -6.35 12.66 -1.47
CA SER A 141 -6.76 13.77 -2.34
C SER A 141 -5.88 15.00 -2.13
N GLN A 142 -5.59 15.32 -0.88
CA GLN A 142 -4.70 16.45 -0.55
C GLN A 142 -3.24 16.16 -0.94
N LEU A 143 -2.78 14.92 -0.79
CA LEU A 143 -1.43 14.52 -1.19
C LEU A 143 -1.20 14.70 -2.70
N PHE A 144 -2.15 14.28 -3.53
CA PHE A 144 -1.99 14.33 -4.98
C PHE A 144 -2.36 15.69 -5.58
N PHE A 145 -3.37 16.38 -5.05
CA PHE A 145 -4.01 17.53 -5.69
C PHE A 145 -4.12 18.78 -4.84
N ASP A 146 -3.68 18.74 -3.57
CA ASP A 146 -3.79 19.86 -2.61
C ASP A 146 -5.22 20.40 -2.45
N CYS A 147 -6.22 19.53 -2.63
CA CYS A 147 -7.64 19.88 -2.51
C CYS A 147 -8.52 18.69 -2.07
N ASP A 148 -9.78 18.96 -1.74
CA ASP A 148 -10.75 17.90 -1.44
C ASP A 148 -11.18 17.15 -2.72
N PHE A 149 -11.56 15.88 -2.62
CA PHE A 149 -11.91 15.00 -3.75
C PHE A 149 -12.89 15.63 -4.75
N ASP A 150 -13.92 16.32 -4.27
CA ASP A 150 -14.95 16.92 -5.11
C ASP A 150 -14.48 18.19 -5.86
N GLU A 151 -13.29 18.70 -5.53
CA GLU A 151 -12.68 19.91 -6.12
C GLU A 151 -11.56 19.57 -7.12
N ILE A 152 -11.24 18.26 -7.32
CA ILE A 152 -10.13 17.84 -8.17
C ILE A 152 -10.36 18.19 -9.64
N ASP A 153 -9.40 18.88 -10.24
CA ASP A 153 -9.29 19.01 -11.70
C ASP A 153 -8.61 17.78 -12.29
N TRP A 154 -9.41 16.81 -12.70
CA TRP A 154 -8.94 15.54 -13.26
C TRP A 154 -8.14 15.66 -14.57
N SER A 155 -8.12 16.85 -15.21
CA SER A 155 -7.35 17.05 -16.45
C SER A 155 -5.83 17.01 -16.23
N GLN A 156 -5.39 17.18 -14.99
CA GLN A 156 -3.98 17.19 -14.59
C GLN A 156 -3.54 15.92 -13.88
N SER A 157 -4.45 14.97 -13.63
CA SER A 157 -4.16 13.75 -12.89
C SER A 157 -3.46 12.71 -13.76
N LEU A 158 -2.57 11.94 -13.13
CA LEU A 158 -2.14 10.66 -13.68
C LEU A 158 -3.28 9.64 -13.60
N THR A 159 -3.27 8.66 -14.49
CA THR A 159 -4.33 7.64 -14.53
C THR A 159 -4.42 6.88 -13.21
N GLU A 160 -3.28 6.50 -12.64
CA GLU A 160 -3.18 5.73 -11.41
C GLU A 160 -3.70 6.50 -10.18
N GLU A 161 -3.42 7.79 -10.09
CA GLU A 161 -3.94 8.67 -9.02
C GLU A 161 -5.46 8.72 -9.05
N ARG A 162 -6.01 8.97 -10.23
CA ARG A 162 -7.45 9.02 -10.46
C ARG A 162 -8.11 7.67 -10.13
N GLU A 163 -7.60 6.57 -10.68
CA GLU A 163 -8.16 5.24 -10.47
C GLU A 163 -8.11 4.84 -8.99
N THR A 164 -7.04 5.20 -8.26
CA THR A 164 -6.92 4.96 -6.82
C THR A 164 -8.02 5.67 -6.03
N LEU A 165 -8.22 6.96 -6.27
CA LEU A 165 -9.24 7.74 -5.57
C LEU A 165 -10.67 7.30 -5.93
N GLU A 166 -10.95 7.03 -7.21
CA GLU A 166 -12.24 6.50 -7.67
C GLU A 166 -12.52 5.11 -7.05
N LEU A 167 -11.48 4.27 -6.93
CA LEU A 167 -11.57 2.95 -6.31
C LEU A 167 -11.90 3.03 -4.83
N LEU A 168 -11.21 3.89 -4.07
CA LEU A 168 -11.50 4.14 -2.65
C LEU A 168 -12.95 4.61 -2.49
N ARG A 169 -13.40 5.58 -3.29
CA ARG A 169 -14.76 6.10 -3.25
C ARG A 169 -15.82 5.03 -3.56
N LYS A 170 -15.57 4.20 -4.55
CA LYS A 170 -16.43 3.05 -4.93
C LYS A 170 -16.57 2.03 -3.79
N HIS A 171 -15.55 1.86 -2.97
CA HIS A 171 -15.57 0.96 -1.80
C HIS A 171 -16.07 1.65 -0.51
N GLY A 172 -16.63 2.84 -0.61
CA GLY A 172 -17.32 3.54 0.47
C GLY A 172 -16.42 4.43 1.31
N ALA A 173 -15.23 4.79 0.81
CA ALA A 173 -14.42 5.84 1.43
C ALA A 173 -15.17 7.17 1.42
N LYS A 174 -15.07 7.90 2.52
CA LYS A 174 -15.74 9.19 2.74
C LYS A 174 -14.71 10.28 2.95
N MET A 175 -15.08 11.51 2.65
CA MET A 175 -14.31 12.67 3.07
C MET A 175 -14.41 12.87 4.58
N SER A 176 -13.39 13.47 5.19
CA SER A 176 -13.34 13.68 6.64
C SER A 176 -14.49 14.51 7.19
N LYS A 177 -15.12 15.32 6.32
CA LYS A 177 -16.28 16.18 6.66
C LYS A 177 -17.64 15.48 6.48
N GLU A 178 -17.66 14.26 5.92
CA GLU A 178 -18.86 13.44 5.76
C GLU A 178 -19.08 12.51 6.97
#